data_d17e5f9ed3175154ccf86220e726c6e3
#
_entry.id   d17e5f9ed3175154ccf86220e726c6e3
#
_cell.length_a   1.000
_cell.length_b   1.000
_cell.length_c   1.000
_cell.angle_alpha   90.00
_cell.angle_beta   90.00
_cell.angle_gamma   90.00
#
_symmetry.space_group_name_H-M   'P 1'
#
loop_
_entity.id
_entity.type
_entity.pdbx_description
1 polymer ?
#
loop_
_entity_poly.entity_id
_entity_poly.type
_entity_poly.pdbx_seq_one_letter_code
_entity_poly.pdbx_strand_id
1 'polypeptide(L)'
;MNELVYIDEHDLFGINYYWNRRESYRMSEKELNDIGFFDDRVQVHKDIIAPLQKVDQKFQERGYRLYVKEGYRPKALYELAYKKRVEKYGKEDTDRLLNMNSMPHANGKSVDVTLWNPQESKEVYLRNGEDGADALFIDFYKGKTDEKSKWYREMQEYVIGVMQDNGFRLGK
;
A
#
# COMPACT_ATOMS: atom_id res chain seq x y z
N MET A 1 -10.46 -22.18 -8.86
CA MET A 1 -10.00 -21.16 -9.82
C MET A 1 -9.19 -20.13 -9.05
N ASN A 2 -8.00 -19.81 -9.56
CA ASN A 2 -7.18 -18.79 -8.92
C ASN A 2 -7.85 -17.41 -9.17
N GLU A 3 -8.38 -16.78 -8.13
CA GLU A 3 -9.08 -15.49 -8.25
C GLU A 3 -8.12 -14.30 -8.14
N LEU A 4 -6.83 -14.58 -7.95
CA LEU A 4 -5.78 -13.57 -7.93
C LEU A 4 -5.27 -13.32 -9.35
N VAL A 5 -5.07 -12.04 -9.67
CA VAL A 5 -4.54 -11.57 -10.94
C VAL A 5 -3.45 -10.53 -10.70
N TYR A 6 -2.54 -10.37 -11.63
CA TYR A 6 -1.53 -9.31 -11.59
C TYR A 6 -2.12 -7.99 -12.11
N ILE A 7 -1.91 -6.90 -11.40
CA ILE A 7 -2.50 -5.60 -11.75
C ILE A 7 -1.94 -5.02 -13.06
N ASP A 8 -0.70 -5.32 -13.41
CA ASP A 8 -0.04 -4.86 -14.64
C ASP A 8 -0.65 -5.48 -15.92
N GLU A 9 -1.34 -6.60 -15.81
CA GLU A 9 -2.12 -7.20 -16.90
C GLU A 9 -3.44 -6.43 -17.18
N HIS A 10 -3.76 -5.43 -16.36
CA HIS A 10 -4.99 -4.63 -16.41
C HIS A 10 -4.72 -3.11 -16.52
N ASP A 11 -3.56 -2.72 -17.05
CA ASP A 11 -3.12 -1.31 -17.19
C ASP A 11 -3.09 -0.54 -15.86
N LEU A 12 -2.90 -1.24 -14.76
CA LEU A 12 -2.62 -0.69 -13.44
C LEU A 12 -1.17 -0.95 -13.10
N PHE A 13 -0.56 -0.10 -12.26
CA PHE A 13 0.81 -0.31 -11.88
C PHE A 13 1.07 -0.05 -10.40
N GLY A 14 2.16 -0.58 -9.95
CA GLY A 14 2.61 -0.53 -8.58
C GLY A 14 3.81 -1.43 -8.38
N ILE A 15 4.22 -1.58 -7.15
CA ILE A 15 5.35 -2.44 -6.79
C ILE A 15 5.03 -3.15 -5.47
N ASN A 16 5.32 -4.45 -5.40
CA ASN A 16 5.12 -5.19 -4.17
C ASN A 16 6.04 -4.66 -3.08
N TYR A 17 5.46 -4.16 -2.00
CA TYR A 17 6.16 -3.50 -0.90
C TYR A 17 7.26 -4.37 -0.29
N TYR A 18 6.97 -5.62 0.01
CA TYR A 18 7.93 -6.50 0.67
C TYR A 18 9.04 -6.96 -0.28
N TRP A 19 8.72 -7.23 -1.54
CA TRP A 19 9.74 -7.53 -2.53
C TRP A 19 10.69 -6.34 -2.73
N ASN A 20 10.14 -5.15 -2.90
CA ASN A 20 10.91 -3.93 -3.11
C ASN A 20 11.78 -3.57 -1.90
N ARG A 21 11.32 -3.89 -0.69
CA ARG A 21 12.03 -3.58 0.56
C ARG A 21 12.67 -4.79 1.23
N ARG A 22 12.80 -5.91 0.52
CA ARG A 22 13.32 -7.16 1.09
C ARG A 22 14.66 -7.02 1.79
N GLU A 23 15.58 -6.26 1.21
CA GLU A 23 16.89 -6.00 1.83
C GLU A 23 16.77 -5.22 3.15
N SER A 24 15.92 -4.21 3.17
CA SER A 24 15.64 -3.40 4.37
C SER A 24 15.08 -4.24 5.53
N TYR A 25 14.33 -5.29 5.23
CA TYR A 25 13.78 -6.23 6.21
C TYR A 25 14.64 -7.51 6.37
N ARG A 26 15.78 -7.60 5.68
CA ARG A 26 16.62 -8.80 5.66
C ARG A 26 15.84 -10.05 5.25
N MET A 27 14.91 -9.90 4.32
CA MET A 27 14.22 -11.00 3.65
C MET A 27 15.06 -11.44 2.46
N SER A 28 15.37 -12.72 2.36
CA SER A 28 16.01 -13.27 1.18
C SER A 28 14.99 -13.51 0.05
N GLU A 29 15.46 -13.50 -1.20
CA GLU A 29 14.63 -13.91 -2.33
C GLU A 29 14.11 -15.33 -2.16
N LYS A 30 14.94 -16.23 -1.59
CA LYS A 30 14.50 -17.59 -1.29
C LYS A 30 13.31 -17.65 -0.33
N GLU A 31 13.34 -16.86 0.77
CA GLU A 31 12.20 -16.80 1.70
C GLU A 31 10.92 -16.32 1.02
N LEU A 32 11.03 -15.35 0.10
CA LEU A 32 9.89 -14.83 -0.66
C LEU A 32 9.42 -15.83 -1.73
N ASN A 33 10.34 -16.48 -2.44
CA ASN A 33 10.02 -17.50 -3.45
C ASN A 33 9.31 -18.71 -2.82
N ASP A 34 9.73 -19.14 -1.64
CA ASP A 34 9.09 -20.23 -0.90
C ASP A 34 7.63 -19.91 -0.51
N ILE A 35 7.26 -18.63 -0.49
CA ILE A 35 5.89 -18.13 -0.22
C ILE A 35 5.10 -17.87 -1.52
N GLY A 36 5.77 -17.92 -2.69
CA GLY A 36 5.16 -17.70 -3.99
C GLY A 36 5.33 -16.29 -4.57
N PHE A 37 6.27 -15.51 -4.04
CA PHE A 37 6.66 -14.21 -4.60
C PHE A 37 8.00 -14.34 -5.31
N PHE A 38 8.02 -14.07 -6.62
CA PHE A 38 9.19 -14.26 -7.50
C PHE A 38 9.72 -12.95 -8.09
N ASP A 39 8.95 -11.87 -7.98
CA ASP A 39 9.25 -10.56 -8.52
C ASP A 39 8.49 -9.47 -7.74
N ASP A 40 8.57 -8.24 -8.20
CA ASP A 40 7.95 -7.06 -7.60
C ASP A 40 6.50 -6.81 -8.06
N ARG A 41 5.91 -7.71 -8.81
CA ARG A 41 4.54 -7.57 -9.31
C ARG A 41 3.52 -7.66 -8.18
N VAL A 42 2.45 -6.90 -8.31
CA VAL A 42 1.37 -6.87 -7.32
C VAL A 42 0.22 -7.76 -7.77
N GLN A 43 -0.22 -8.65 -6.90
CA GLN A 43 -1.42 -9.45 -7.07
C GLN A 43 -2.59 -8.90 -6.26
N VAL A 44 -3.78 -8.94 -6.84
CA VAL A 44 -5.03 -8.62 -6.16
C VAL A 44 -6.13 -9.60 -6.56
N HIS A 45 -7.22 -9.63 -5.82
CA HIS A 45 -8.41 -10.37 -6.22
C HIS A 45 -9.04 -9.72 -7.46
N LYS A 46 -9.45 -10.52 -8.44
CA LYS A 46 -10.03 -10.04 -9.71
C LYS A 46 -11.20 -9.07 -9.55
N ASP A 47 -12.01 -9.25 -8.50
CA ASP A 47 -13.20 -8.41 -8.24
C ASP A 47 -12.88 -6.94 -8.01
N ILE A 48 -11.66 -6.61 -7.58
CA ILE A 48 -11.27 -5.23 -7.31
C ILE A 48 -10.56 -4.54 -8.48
N ILE A 49 -10.31 -5.23 -9.58
CA ILE A 49 -9.65 -4.64 -10.76
C ILE A 49 -10.49 -3.49 -11.33
N ALA A 50 -11.78 -3.72 -11.63
CA ALA A 50 -12.63 -2.68 -12.18
C ALA A 50 -12.79 -1.45 -11.26
N PRO A 51 -13.01 -1.61 -9.92
CA PRO A 51 -12.92 -0.50 -8.98
C PRO A 51 -11.58 0.24 -9.01
N LEU A 52 -10.43 -0.46 -9.04
CA LEU A 52 -9.12 0.17 -9.11
C LEU A 52 -8.91 0.95 -10.41
N GLN A 53 -9.38 0.43 -11.55
CA GLN A 53 -9.32 1.14 -12.83
C GLN A 53 -10.13 2.45 -12.80
N LYS A 54 -11.29 2.45 -12.14
CA LYS A 54 -12.09 3.70 -11.94
C LYS A 54 -11.36 4.71 -11.06
N VAL A 55 -10.69 4.24 -10.00
CA VAL A 55 -9.84 5.09 -9.15
C VAL A 55 -8.72 5.70 -9.98
N ASP A 56 -8.02 4.90 -10.78
CA ASP A 56 -6.93 5.38 -11.62
C ASP A 56 -7.41 6.42 -12.64
N GLN A 57 -8.56 6.21 -13.28
CA GLN A 57 -9.17 7.19 -14.17
C GLN A 57 -9.46 8.53 -13.47
N LYS A 58 -9.92 8.48 -12.22
CA LYS A 58 -10.16 9.70 -11.42
C LYS A 58 -8.87 10.43 -11.08
N PHE A 59 -7.81 9.70 -10.76
CA PHE A 59 -6.50 10.33 -10.52
C PHE A 59 -5.91 10.95 -11.76
N GLN A 60 -6.15 10.37 -12.94
CA GLN A 60 -5.71 10.92 -14.23
C GLN A 60 -6.35 12.29 -14.52
N GLU A 61 -7.56 12.56 -14.06
CA GLU A 61 -8.20 13.88 -14.19
C GLU A 61 -7.38 15.02 -13.52
N ARG A 62 -6.52 14.67 -12.55
CA ARG A 62 -5.59 15.59 -11.89
C ARG A 62 -4.13 15.40 -12.28
N GLY A 63 -3.86 14.63 -13.32
CA GLY A 63 -2.51 14.37 -13.81
C GLY A 63 -1.70 13.34 -13.02
N TYR A 64 -2.36 12.52 -12.19
CA TYR A 64 -1.74 11.44 -11.44
C TYR A 64 -2.17 10.08 -11.97
N ARG A 65 -1.45 9.03 -11.57
CA ARG A 65 -1.87 7.64 -11.73
C ARG A 65 -2.03 6.99 -10.36
N LEU A 66 -2.88 5.98 -10.27
CA LEU A 66 -2.91 5.10 -9.12
C LEU A 66 -1.61 4.31 -9.02
N TYR A 67 -1.01 4.27 -7.84
CA TYR A 67 0.16 3.46 -7.56
C TYR A 67 -0.13 2.49 -6.41
N VAL A 68 -0.21 1.19 -6.72
CA VAL A 68 -0.52 0.15 -5.73
C VAL A 68 0.78 -0.34 -5.11
N LYS A 69 0.94 -0.11 -3.82
CA LYS A 69 2.14 -0.48 -3.07
C LYS A 69 2.06 -1.90 -2.52
N GLU A 70 0.87 -2.40 -2.27
CA GLU A 70 0.65 -3.75 -1.81
C GLU A 70 -0.79 -4.19 -2.12
N GLY A 71 -0.95 -5.46 -2.46
CA GLY A 71 -2.21 -6.14 -2.66
C GLY A 71 -2.29 -7.41 -1.81
N TYR A 72 -2.31 -8.57 -2.46
CA TYR A 72 -2.38 -9.86 -1.79
C TYR A 72 -1.16 -10.13 -0.91
N ARG A 73 -1.41 -10.48 0.35
CA ARG A 73 -0.42 -10.87 1.35
C ARG A 73 -0.89 -12.17 2.03
N PRO A 74 -0.42 -13.35 1.59
CA PRO A 74 -0.79 -14.60 2.23
C PRO A 74 -0.34 -14.67 3.69
N LYS A 75 -0.95 -15.54 4.47
CA LYS A 75 -0.60 -15.73 5.89
C LYS A 75 0.90 -15.95 6.09
N ALA A 76 1.54 -16.76 5.25
CA ALA A 76 2.96 -17.02 5.35
C ALA A 76 3.82 -15.74 5.19
N LEU A 77 3.40 -14.79 4.33
CA LEU A 77 4.08 -13.50 4.22
C LEU A 77 3.80 -12.60 5.42
N TYR A 78 2.59 -12.65 6.00
CA TYR A 78 2.31 -11.97 7.26
C TYR A 78 3.22 -12.45 8.39
N GLU A 79 3.40 -13.75 8.54
CA GLU A 79 4.25 -14.36 9.55
C GLU A 79 5.73 -14.00 9.35
N LEU A 80 6.23 -14.07 8.12
CA LEU A 80 7.60 -13.67 7.78
C LEU A 80 7.80 -12.17 8.05
N ALA A 81 6.89 -11.33 7.57
CA ALA A 81 6.94 -9.88 7.77
C ALA A 81 6.90 -9.52 9.26
N TYR A 82 6.03 -10.15 10.03
CA TYR A 82 5.95 -9.95 11.48
C TYR A 82 7.29 -10.24 12.15
N LYS A 83 7.84 -11.44 11.91
CA LYS A 83 9.15 -11.83 12.46
C LYS A 83 10.24 -10.79 12.14
N LYS A 84 10.39 -10.44 10.86
CA LYS A 84 11.43 -9.49 10.42
C LYS A 84 11.21 -8.06 10.95
N ARG A 85 9.96 -7.64 11.11
CA ARG A 85 9.64 -6.33 11.68
C ARG A 85 9.90 -6.29 13.18
N VAL A 86 9.59 -7.36 13.92
CA VAL A 86 9.92 -7.47 15.35
C VAL A 86 11.43 -7.40 15.56
N GLU A 87 12.22 -8.10 14.72
CA GLU A 87 13.67 -8.03 14.76
C GLU A 87 14.21 -6.61 14.51
N LYS A 88 13.53 -5.82 13.67
CA LYS A 88 13.97 -4.48 13.25
C LYS A 88 13.46 -3.35 14.14
N TYR A 89 12.20 -3.39 14.55
CA TYR A 89 11.49 -2.29 15.20
C TYR A 89 11.02 -2.62 16.62
N GLY A 90 11.12 -3.88 17.04
CA GLY A 90 10.55 -4.38 18.27
C GLY A 90 9.07 -4.79 18.14
N LYS A 91 8.59 -5.48 19.17
CA LYS A 91 7.23 -6.06 19.17
C LYS A 91 6.14 -4.99 19.21
N GLU A 92 6.30 -3.98 20.06
CA GLU A 92 5.29 -2.94 20.27
C GLU A 92 4.97 -2.17 18.98
N ASP A 93 5.99 -1.66 18.30
CA ASP A 93 5.82 -0.94 17.03
C ASP A 93 5.30 -1.85 15.92
N THR A 94 5.70 -3.11 15.92
CA THR A 94 5.19 -4.07 14.94
C THR A 94 3.71 -4.37 15.17
N ASP A 95 3.28 -4.57 16.40
CA ASP A 95 1.88 -4.85 16.73
C ASP A 95 0.95 -3.65 16.40
N ARG A 96 1.46 -2.44 16.49
CA ARG A 96 0.71 -1.22 16.11
C ARG A 96 0.44 -1.12 14.60
N LEU A 97 1.35 -1.62 13.77
CA LEU A 97 1.36 -1.37 12.33
C LEU A 97 1.02 -2.59 11.49
N LEU A 98 1.08 -3.79 12.05
CA LEU A 98 0.81 -5.02 11.33
C LEU A 98 -0.31 -5.81 12.01
N ASN A 99 -1.50 -5.79 11.40
CA ASN A 99 -2.66 -6.47 11.94
C ASN A 99 -2.62 -7.97 11.64
N MET A 100 -2.09 -8.74 12.60
CA MET A 100 -2.00 -10.19 12.52
C MET A 100 -3.33 -10.90 12.81
N ASN A 101 -4.29 -10.23 13.43
CA ASN A 101 -5.57 -10.84 13.80
C ASN A 101 -6.54 -10.90 12.61
N SER A 102 -6.71 -9.80 11.90
CA SER A 102 -7.65 -9.73 10.77
C SER A 102 -6.99 -10.03 9.42
N MET A 103 -5.67 -9.86 9.29
CA MET A 103 -4.91 -10.08 8.05
C MET A 103 -5.65 -9.53 6.80
N PRO A 104 -5.94 -8.23 6.73
CA PRO A 104 -6.86 -7.67 5.73
C PRO A 104 -6.46 -7.94 4.28
N HIS A 105 -5.17 -8.09 3.99
CA HIS A 105 -4.65 -8.38 2.66
C HIS A 105 -4.69 -9.87 2.27
N ALA A 106 -5.06 -10.76 3.19
CA ALA A 106 -4.96 -12.22 2.97
C ALA A 106 -5.90 -12.76 1.88
N ASN A 107 -6.95 -12.03 1.53
CA ASN A 107 -7.87 -12.40 0.46
C ASN A 107 -7.64 -11.63 -0.86
N GLY A 108 -6.64 -10.75 -0.91
CA GLY A 108 -6.35 -9.91 -2.08
C GLY A 108 -7.33 -8.77 -2.36
N LYS A 109 -8.30 -8.50 -1.46
CA LYS A 109 -9.29 -7.42 -1.63
C LYS A 109 -8.93 -6.12 -0.91
N SER A 110 -7.82 -6.11 -0.16
CA SER A 110 -7.25 -4.91 0.44
C SER A 110 -6.01 -4.47 -0.33
N VAL A 111 -5.82 -3.18 -0.44
CA VAL A 111 -4.67 -2.57 -1.13
C VAL A 111 -4.12 -1.41 -0.33
N ASP A 112 -2.80 -1.27 -0.33
CA ASP A 112 -2.12 -0.05 0.06
C ASP A 112 -1.80 0.75 -1.19
N VAL A 113 -2.22 2.01 -1.22
CA VAL A 113 -2.12 2.83 -2.43
C VAL A 113 -1.52 4.20 -2.15
N THR A 114 -0.94 4.77 -3.18
CA THR A 114 -0.55 6.18 -3.24
C THR A 114 -0.75 6.68 -4.67
N LEU A 115 -0.27 7.88 -4.95
CA LEU A 115 -0.27 8.47 -6.28
C LEU A 115 1.11 8.30 -6.94
N TRP A 116 1.09 8.20 -8.25
CA TRP A 116 2.27 8.33 -9.10
C TRP A 116 2.17 9.61 -9.91
N ASN A 117 3.26 10.38 -9.95
CA ASN A 117 3.37 11.54 -10.82
C ASN A 117 4.06 11.13 -12.14
N PRO A 118 3.32 11.02 -13.27
CA PRO A 118 3.90 10.59 -14.54
C PRO A 118 4.92 11.59 -15.11
N GLN A 119 4.76 12.88 -14.83
CA GLN A 119 5.66 13.93 -15.34
C GLN A 119 7.04 13.86 -14.67
N GLU A 120 7.05 13.55 -13.38
CA GLU A 120 8.27 13.42 -12.60
C GLU A 120 8.76 11.98 -12.50
N SER A 121 8.00 11.02 -13.03
CA SER A 121 8.28 9.57 -12.98
C SER A 121 8.60 9.09 -11.57
N LYS A 122 7.81 9.54 -10.59
CA LYS A 122 8.02 9.18 -9.17
C LYS A 122 6.73 9.02 -8.38
N GLU A 123 6.85 8.26 -7.30
CA GLU A 123 5.81 8.14 -6.27
C GLU A 123 5.57 9.49 -5.57
N VAL A 124 4.31 9.80 -5.32
CA VAL A 124 3.92 10.95 -4.50
C VAL A 124 3.78 10.48 -3.05
N TYR A 125 4.66 10.94 -2.19
CA TYR A 125 4.58 10.63 -0.77
C TYR A 125 3.49 11.48 -0.12
N LEU A 126 2.53 10.80 0.52
CA LEU A 126 1.39 11.43 1.19
C LEU A 126 1.66 11.74 2.67
N ARG A 127 2.91 11.66 3.07
CA ARG A 127 3.41 12.02 4.40
C ARG A 127 4.88 12.42 4.34
N ASN A 128 5.31 13.18 5.32
CA ASN A 128 6.73 13.45 5.49
C ASN A 128 7.41 12.26 6.21
N GLY A 129 8.49 11.74 5.63
CA GLY A 129 9.25 10.64 6.22
C GLY A 129 9.90 10.98 7.57
N GLU A 130 10.16 12.25 7.82
CA GLU A 130 10.75 12.74 9.08
C GLU A 130 9.74 12.78 10.24
N ASP A 131 8.43 12.75 9.95
CA ASP A 131 7.36 12.78 10.96
C ASP A 131 7.18 11.43 11.68
N GLY A 132 7.97 10.42 11.34
CA GLY A 132 8.00 9.12 12.00
C GLY A 132 6.79 8.24 11.72
N ALA A 133 6.62 7.21 12.55
CA ALA A 133 5.57 6.20 12.37
C ALA A 133 4.16 6.76 12.61
N ASP A 134 4.01 7.78 13.43
CA ASP A 134 2.70 8.37 13.74
C ASP A 134 2.08 9.06 12.50
N ALA A 135 2.90 9.52 11.56
CA ALA A 135 2.42 10.07 10.28
C ALA A 135 1.76 9.03 9.34
N LEU A 136 1.78 7.76 9.71
CA LEU A 136 1.01 6.70 9.04
C LEU A 136 -0.48 6.75 9.38
N PHE A 137 -0.85 7.40 10.49
CA PHE A 137 -2.25 7.53 10.88
C PHE A 137 -2.89 8.74 10.20
N ILE A 138 -4.11 8.54 9.71
CA ILE A 138 -4.83 9.52 8.87
C ILE A 138 -5.06 10.87 9.54
N ASP A 139 -5.20 10.89 10.86
CA ASP A 139 -5.46 12.12 11.61
C ASP A 139 -4.18 12.89 11.99
N PHE A 140 -3.00 12.39 11.65
CA PHE A 140 -1.73 13.00 12.06
C PHE A 140 -1.59 14.46 11.63
N TYR A 141 -2.06 14.80 10.43
CA TYR A 141 -1.99 16.18 9.90
C TYR A 141 -3.21 17.03 10.25
N LYS A 142 -4.21 16.47 10.93
CA LYS A 142 -5.41 17.19 11.32
C LYS A 142 -5.09 18.30 12.33
N GLY A 143 -5.52 19.52 12.03
CA GLY A 143 -5.29 20.68 12.88
C GLY A 143 -3.90 21.31 12.77
N LYS A 144 -2.98 20.73 12.01
CA LYS A 144 -1.70 21.37 11.71
C LYS A 144 -1.90 22.51 10.70
N THR A 145 -1.20 23.63 10.90
CA THR A 145 -1.46 24.88 10.15
C THR A 145 -0.36 25.24 9.17
N ASP A 146 0.78 24.58 9.21
CA ASP A 146 1.85 24.82 8.24
C ASP A 146 1.44 24.31 6.84
N GLU A 147 1.94 24.96 5.80
CA GLU A 147 1.61 24.73 4.39
C GLU A 147 1.82 23.25 3.98
N LYS A 148 2.93 22.66 4.44
CA LYS A 148 3.29 21.28 4.08
C LYS A 148 2.33 20.27 4.69
N SER A 149 1.97 20.43 5.95
CA SER A 149 0.99 19.59 6.65
C SER A 149 -0.42 19.72 6.04
N LYS A 150 -0.82 20.93 5.66
CA LYS A 150 -2.08 21.16 4.93
C LYS A 150 -2.09 20.41 3.61
N TRP A 151 -1.01 20.49 2.84
CA TRP A 151 -0.90 19.79 1.57
C TRP A 151 -1.00 18.27 1.74
N TYR A 152 -0.28 17.67 2.72
CA TYR A 152 -0.40 16.23 2.99
C TYR A 152 -1.83 15.85 3.35
N ARG A 153 -2.48 16.63 4.19
CA ARG A 153 -3.87 16.39 4.58
C ARG A 153 -4.81 16.44 3.38
N GLU A 154 -4.74 17.47 2.56
CA GLU A 154 -5.57 17.61 1.37
C GLU A 154 -5.38 16.46 0.38
N MET A 155 -4.13 16.03 0.16
CA MET A 155 -3.83 14.92 -0.72
C MET A 155 -4.30 13.58 -0.16
N GLN A 156 -4.17 13.36 1.14
CA GLN A 156 -4.72 12.16 1.80
C GLN A 156 -6.25 12.14 1.71
N GLU A 157 -6.92 13.23 2.02
CA GLU A 157 -8.39 13.36 1.93
C GLU A 157 -8.86 13.13 0.49
N TYR A 158 -8.13 13.64 -0.50
CA TYR A 158 -8.42 13.40 -1.91
C TYR A 158 -8.33 11.91 -2.29
N VAL A 159 -7.21 11.26 -1.98
CA VAL A 159 -7.02 9.83 -2.27
C VAL A 159 -8.09 8.98 -1.60
N ILE A 160 -8.36 9.23 -0.32
CA ILE A 160 -9.38 8.50 0.45
C ILE A 160 -10.76 8.70 -0.14
N GLY A 161 -11.14 9.95 -0.46
CA GLY A 161 -12.43 10.26 -1.06
C GLY A 161 -12.66 9.52 -2.38
N VAL A 162 -11.68 9.54 -3.28
CA VAL A 162 -11.77 8.80 -4.56
C VAL A 162 -11.87 7.29 -4.34
N MET A 163 -11.08 6.74 -3.40
CA MET A 163 -11.16 5.31 -3.06
C MET A 163 -12.55 4.95 -2.51
N GLN A 164 -13.08 5.74 -1.59
CA GLN A 164 -14.40 5.50 -0.98
C GLN A 164 -15.54 5.62 -2.00
N ASP A 165 -15.49 6.58 -2.90
CA ASP A 165 -16.48 6.77 -3.98
C ASP A 165 -16.51 5.57 -4.94
N ASN A 166 -15.43 4.78 -4.99
CA ASN A 166 -15.33 3.57 -5.80
C ASN A 166 -15.46 2.26 -4.97
N GLY A 167 -16.03 2.34 -3.76
CA GLY A 167 -16.44 1.18 -2.98
C GLY A 167 -15.40 0.64 -2.01
N PHE A 168 -14.23 1.26 -1.91
CA PHE A 168 -13.22 0.90 -0.92
C PHE A 168 -13.56 1.51 0.45
N ARG A 169 -13.09 0.87 1.50
CA ARG A 169 -13.18 1.38 2.87
C ARG A 169 -11.79 1.62 3.42
N LEU A 170 -11.64 2.67 4.20
CA LEU A 170 -10.41 2.93 4.90
C LEU A 170 -10.16 1.80 5.91
N GLY A 171 -8.95 1.26 5.91
CA GLY A 171 -8.49 0.29 6.91
C GLY A 171 -8.48 0.91 8.32
N LYS A 172 -8.70 0.06 9.33
CA LYS A 172 -8.62 0.46 10.74
C LYS A 172 -7.21 0.33 11.26
#